data_3687bf3f8f7a74e8d29e364853830b43
#
_entry.id   3687bf3f8f7a74e8d29e364853830b43
#
_cell.length_a   1.000
_cell.length_b   1.000
_cell.length_c   1.000
_cell.angle_alpha   90.00
_cell.angle_beta   90.00
_cell.angle_gamma   90.00
#
_symmetry.space_group_name_H-M   'P 1'
#
loop_
_entity.id
_entity.type
_entity.pdbx_description
1 polymer ?
#
loop_
_entity_poly.entity_id
_entity_poly.type
_entity_poly.pdbx_seq_one_letter_code
_entity_poly.pdbx_strand_id
1 'polypeptide(L)'
;MKTIRIFLVLISFCAFAKAQNAPTTSSVDHLAFELGIGEHQQINAVEVTFLEVMEDSRCPKDVDCVWAGRAKVKVRIEEKGLNPVEKEVVFDASGKDNILHISDDLVIKAVRLSPYPETSTAKNNRVYYLELQV
;
A
#
# COMPACT_ATOMS: atom_id res chain seq x y z
N MET A 1 19.48 -46.23 49.78
CA MET A 1 18.38 -45.23 49.99
C MET A 1 18.75 -43.80 49.62
N LYS A 2 20.01 -43.49 49.30
CA LYS A 2 20.44 -42.11 48.87
C LYS A 2 20.31 -41.87 47.35
N THR A 3 20.28 -42.88 46.54
CA THR A 3 20.23 -42.78 45.05
C THR A 3 18.81 -42.57 44.49
N ILE A 4 17.78 -42.92 45.24
CA ILE A 4 16.37 -42.74 44.78
C ILE A 4 15.91 -41.30 44.92
N ARG A 5 16.50 -40.49 45.85
CA ARG A 5 16.12 -39.08 46.05
C ARG A 5 16.65 -38.15 44.96
N ILE A 6 17.70 -38.50 44.24
CA ILE A 6 18.29 -37.71 43.18
C ILE A 6 17.46 -37.84 41.87
N PHE A 7 16.81 -38.98 41.67
CA PHE A 7 15.99 -39.21 40.44
C PHE A 7 14.65 -38.45 40.47
N LEU A 8 14.12 -38.13 41.64
CA LEU A 8 12.83 -37.40 41.76
C LEU A 8 12.93 -35.91 41.55
N VAL A 9 14.12 -35.34 41.64
CA VAL A 9 14.34 -33.89 41.42
C VAL A 9 14.52 -33.55 39.92
N LEU A 10 14.94 -34.52 39.11
CA LEU A 10 15.17 -34.33 37.66
C LEU A 10 13.89 -34.39 36.81
N ILE A 11 12.77 -34.89 37.33
CA ILE A 11 11.50 -35.06 36.59
C ILE A 11 10.62 -33.79 36.71
N SER A 12 10.93 -32.88 37.64
CA SER A 12 10.09 -31.68 37.90
C SER A 12 10.40 -30.49 37.03
N PHE A 13 11.36 -30.54 36.09
CA PHE A 13 11.77 -29.36 35.32
C PHE A 13 11.28 -29.33 33.86
N CYS A 14 10.45 -30.32 33.45
CA CYS A 14 9.99 -30.41 32.04
C CYS A 14 8.54 -29.93 31.79
N ALA A 15 7.88 -29.18 32.69
CA ALA A 15 6.46 -28.84 32.55
C ALA A 15 6.15 -27.35 32.47
N PHE A 16 6.99 -26.54 31.79
CA PHE A 16 6.62 -25.16 31.44
C PHE A 16 6.97 -24.79 30.00
N ALA A 17 6.62 -25.65 29.04
CA ALA A 17 6.44 -25.21 27.68
C ALA A 17 5.04 -24.59 27.57
N LYS A 18 4.90 -23.30 27.94
CA LYS A 18 3.73 -22.53 27.55
C LYS A 18 3.77 -22.37 26.03
N ALA A 19 2.94 -23.10 25.33
CA ALA A 19 2.58 -22.79 23.96
C ALA A 19 1.97 -21.40 23.95
N GLN A 20 2.72 -20.42 23.49
CA GLN A 20 2.21 -19.09 23.15
C GLN A 20 1.49 -19.25 21.82
N ASN A 21 0.18 -19.56 21.88
CA ASN A 21 -0.71 -19.32 20.76
C ASN A 21 -0.81 -17.81 20.61
N ALA A 22 0.04 -17.26 19.75
CA ALA A 22 -0.16 -15.91 19.24
C ALA A 22 -1.52 -15.92 18.53
N PRO A 23 -2.43 -14.99 18.82
CA PRO A 23 -3.64 -14.85 18.03
C PRO A 23 -3.20 -14.48 16.61
N THR A 24 -3.41 -15.38 15.66
CA THR A 24 -3.34 -15.06 14.25
C THR A 24 -4.53 -14.16 13.97
N THR A 25 -4.34 -12.85 14.18
CA THR A 25 -5.23 -11.86 13.61
C THR A 25 -5.08 -12.01 12.11
N SER A 26 -6.06 -12.61 11.47
CA SER A 26 -6.24 -12.53 10.02
C SER A 26 -6.59 -11.09 9.70
N SER A 27 -5.59 -10.21 9.69
CA SER A 27 -5.64 -8.99 8.89
C SER A 27 -5.72 -9.51 7.45
N VAL A 28 -6.77 -9.16 6.76
CA VAL A 28 -6.78 -9.23 5.29
C VAL A 28 -5.61 -8.35 4.90
N ASP A 29 -4.48 -8.96 4.56
CA ASP A 29 -3.29 -8.24 4.10
C ASP A 29 -3.67 -7.58 2.77
N HIS A 30 -4.12 -6.34 2.85
CA HIS A 30 -4.19 -5.48 1.69
C HIS A 30 -2.75 -5.24 1.26
N LEU A 31 -2.33 -5.92 0.21
CA LEU A 31 -1.02 -5.70 -0.36
C LEU A 31 -0.97 -4.27 -0.89
N ALA A 32 -0.07 -3.47 -0.34
CA ALA A 32 0.19 -2.11 -0.78
C ALA A 32 1.51 -2.06 -1.54
N PHE A 33 1.53 -1.37 -2.67
CA PHE A 33 2.71 -1.16 -3.51
C PHE A 33 2.90 0.33 -3.73
N GLU A 34 4.14 0.81 -3.68
CA GLU A 34 4.49 2.19 -4.04
C GLU A 34 5.24 2.19 -5.37
N LEU A 35 4.80 3.01 -6.31
CA LEU A 35 5.40 3.19 -7.63
C LEU A 35 5.91 4.61 -7.80
N GLY A 36 7.18 4.76 -8.11
CA GLY A 36 7.73 6.01 -8.63
C GLY A 36 7.30 6.25 -10.08
N ILE A 37 7.47 7.49 -10.57
CA ILE A 37 7.17 7.81 -11.97
C ILE A 37 8.04 6.97 -12.90
N GLY A 38 7.41 6.30 -13.87
CA GLY A 38 8.05 5.37 -14.81
C GLY A 38 8.21 3.95 -14.27
N GLU A 39 7.91 3.71 -13.00
CA GLU A 39 7.94 2.36 -12.42
C GLU A 39 6.64 1.60 -12.70
N HIS A 40 6.74 0.29 -12.70
CA HIS A 40 5.63 -0.61 -12.91
C HIS A 40 5.59 -1.72 -11.86
N GLN A 41 4.40 -2.25 -11.60
CA GLN A 41 4.16 -3.38 -10.72
C GLN A 41 3.29 -4.41 -11.41
N GLN A 42 3.80 -5.64 -11.46
CA GLN A 42 3.02 -6.79 -11.91
C GLN A 42 2.19 -7.33 -10.75
N ILE A 43 0.89 -7.40 -10.94
CA ILE A 43 -0.08 -7.93 -9.97
C ILE A 43 -0.91 -9.00 -10.69
N ASN A 44 -0.61 -10.28 -10.46
CA ASN A 44 -1.18 -11.40 -11.23
C ASN A 44 -0.95 -11.22 -12.75
N ALA A 45 -2.03 -11.18 -13.53
CA ALA A 45 -2.00 -11.01 -14.98
C ALA A 45 -2.03 -9.53 -15.45
N VAL A 46 -2.10 -8.60 -14.49
CA VAL A 46 -2.23 -7.16 -14.73
C VAL A 46 -0.94 -6.45 -14.35
N GLU A 47 -0.41 -5.62 -15.24
CA GLU A 47 0.70 -4.71 -14.96
C GLU A 47 0.17 -3.28 -14.88
N VAL A 48 0.59 -2.56 -13.85
CA VAL A 48 0.26 -1.14 -13.65
C VAL A 48 1.54 -0.34 -13.71
N THR A 49 1.60 0.64 -14.60
CA THR A 49 2.73 1.59 -14.72
C THR A 49 2.29 2.99 -14.32
N PHE A 50 3.03 3.64 -13.44
CA PHE A 50 2.82 5.05 -13.12
C PHE A 50 3.54 5.94 -14.13
N LEU A 51 2.81 6.61 -15.02
CA LEU A 51 3.41 7.35 -16.14
C LEU A 51 3.85 8.76 -15.73
N GLU A 52 2.94 9.56 -15.18
CA GLU A 52 3.20 10.96 -14.88
C GLU A 52 2.21 11.57 -13.87
N VAL A 53 2.61 12.68 -13.25
CA VAL A 53 1.71 13.59 -12.54
C VAL A 53 1.32 14.72 -13.47
N MET A 54 0.07 14.74 -13.91
CA MET A 54 -0.46 15.75 -14.83
C MET A 54 -0.73 17.08 -14.12
N GLU A 55 -1.26 17.00 -12.89
CA GLU A 55 -1.62 18.17 -12.07
C GLU A 55 -1.43 17.82 -10.59
N ASP A 56 -0.88 18.74 -9.81
CA ASP A 56 -0.93 18.71 -8.36
C ASP A 56 -1.20 20.13 -7.85
N SER A 57 -2.48 20.40 -7.60
CA SER A 57 -3.01 21.66 -7.04
C SER A 57 -3.61 21.45 -5.64
N ARG A 58 -3.26 20.35 -4.96
CA ARG A 58 -3.71 20.08 -3.58
C ARG A 58 -3.24 21.20 -2.66
N CYS A 59 -4.11 21.60 -1.72
CA CYS A 59 -3.74 22.57 -0.69
C CYS A 59 -2.57 22.02 0.15
N PRO A 60 -1.46 22.76 0.30
CA PRO A 60 -0.37 22.32 1.17
C PRO A 60 -0.86 22.09 2.61
N LYS A 61 -0.33 21.07 3.27
CA LYS A 61 -0.77 20.65 4.61
C LYS A 61 -0.49 21.68 5.73
N ASP A 62 0.41 22.65 5.46
CA ASP A 62 0.90 23.66 6.40
C ASP A 62 0.21 25.04 6.23
N VAL A 63 -0.84 25.12 5.40
CA VAL A 63 -1.64 26.33 5.18
C VAL A 63 -3.13 25.99 5.05
N ASP A 64 -3.97 27.00 5.27
CA ASP A 64 -5.41 26.89 5.04
C ASP A 64 -5.77 27.50 3.69
N CYS A 65 -6.37 26.71 2.81
CA CYS A 65 -6.82 27.14 1.49
C CYS A 65 -8.35 27.23 1.43
N VAL A 66 -8.85 28.11 0.59
CA VAL A 66 -10.29 28.21 0.29
C VAL A 66 -10.80 26.96 -0.43
N TRP A 67 -9.94 26.29 -1.20
CA TRP A 67 -10.23 25.07 -1.94
C TRP A 67 -9.24 23.97 -1.58
N ALA A 68 -9.74 22.76 -1.44
CA ALA A 68 -8.87 21.60 -1.16
C ALA A 68 -7.88 21.28 -2.31
N GLY A 69 -8.25 21.66 -3.54
CA GLY A 69 -7.50 21.31 -4.74
C GLY A 69 -7.58 19.82 -5.08
N ARG A 70 -6.72 19.39 -6.02
CA ARG A 70 -6.67 18.01 -6.47
C ARG A 70 -5.30 17.63 -7.03
N ALA A 71 -5.04 16.33 -7.13
CA ALA A 71 -3.95 15.82 -7.96
C ALA A 71 -4.53 14.95 -9.06
N LYS A 72 -3.93 15.00 -10.25
CA LYS A 72 -4.22 14.11 -11.37
C LYS A 72 -2.97 13.39 -11.79
N VAL A 73 -3.06 12.09 -11.93
CA VAL A 73 -1.98 11.25 -12.43
C VAL A 73 -2.45 10.40 -13.60
N LYS A 74 -1.52 9.99 -14.43
CA LYS A 74 -1.76 9.06 -15.52
C LYS A 74 -1.09 7.73 -15.22
N VAL A 75 -1.84 6.66 -15.38
CA VAL A 75 -1.36 5.29 -15.25
C VAL A 75 -1.66 4.51 -16.52
N ARG A 76 -0.81 3.54 -16.84
CA ARG A 76 -1.06 2.56 -17.89
C ARG A 76 -1.35 1.22 -17.23
N ILE A 77 -2.37 0.54 -17.73
CA ILE A 77 -2.80 -0.78 -17.27
C ILE A 77 -2.65 -1.72 -18.46
N GLU A 78 -1.87 -2.77 -18.28
CA GLU A 78 -1.63 -3.80 -19.28
C GLU A 78 -2.10 -5.14 -18.71
N GLU A 79 -3.02 -5.78 -19.39
CA GLU A 79 -3.51 -7.11 -19.04
C GLU A 79 -3.14 -8.09 -20.15
N LYS A 80 -2.64 -9.26 -19.76
CA LYS A 80 -2.19 -10.26 -20.74
C LYS A 80 -3.29 -10.63 -21.72
N GLY A 81 -3.03 -10.39 -22.99
CA GLY A 81 -3.97 -10.68 -24.08
C GLY A 81 -4.93 -9.54 -24.45
N LEU A 82 -4.86 -8.42 -23.76
CA LEU A 82 -5.62 -7.19 -24.04
C LEU A 82 -4.71 -6.05 -24.50
N ASN A 83 -5.30 -5.05 -25.15
CA ASN A 83 -4.56 -3.83 -25.48
C ASN A 83 -4.33 -2.98 -24.21
N PRO A 84 -3.14 -2.35 -24.06
CA PRO A 84 -2.88 -1.43 -22.98
C PRO A 84 -3.89 -0.27 -22.93
N VAL A 85 -4.31 0.10 -21.73
CA VAL A 85 -5.23 1.20 -21.48
C VAL A 85 -4.56 2.24 -20.59
N GLU A 86 -4.59 3.52 -21.00
CA GLU A 86 -4.18 4.63 -20.16
C GLU A 86 -5.40 5.20 -19.42
N LYS A 87 -5.24 5.46 -18.14
CA LYS A 87 -6.30 5.95 -17.24
C LYS A 87 -5.82 7.14 -16.44
N GLU A 88 -6.69 8.14 -16.32
CA GLU A 88 -6.48 9.25 -15.39
C GLU A 88 -7.05 8.89 -14.02
N VAL A 89 -6.27 9.18 -12.98
CA VAL A 89 -6.63 8.99 -11.58
C VAL A 89 -6.66 10.35 -10.92
N VAL A 90 -7.73 10.67 -10.22
CA VAL A 90 -7.93 11.96 -9.56
C VAL A 90 -8.04 11.77 -8.05
N PHE A 91 -7.16 12.44 -7.32
CA PHE A 91 -7.19 12.53 -5.86
C PHE A 91 -7.71 13.91 -5.47
N ASP A 92 -8.94 13.97 -4.96
CA ASP A 92 -9.61 15.18 -4.50
C ASP A 92 -10.37 14.93 -3.19
N ALA A 93 -11.06 15.94 -2.70
CA ALA A 93 -11.83 15.86 -1.46
C ALA A 93 -13.10 14.98 -1.57
N SER A 94 -13.48 14.52 -2.77
CA SER A 94 -14.66 13.67 -2.96
C SER A 94 -14.49 12.26 -2.40
N GLY A 95 -13.23 11.84 -2.22
CA GLY A 95 -12.89 10.51 -1.72
C GLY A 95 -13.35 9.37 -2.64
N LYS A 96 -13.54 9.65 -3.94
CA LYS A 96 -13.92 8.61 -4.90
C LYS A 96 -12.85 7.52 -4.96
N ASP A 97 -13.31 6.28 -4.94
CA ASP A 97 -12.44 5.13 -5.19
C ASP A 97 -11.84 5.19 -6.59
N ASN A 98 -10.51 5.26 -6.65
CA ASN A 98 -9.78 5.23 -7.91
C ASN A 98 -9.47 3.78 -8.29
N ILE A 99 -10.50 3.07 -8.76
CA ILE A 99 -10.35 1.68 -9.21
C ILE A 99 -9.65 1.66 -10.56
N LEU A 100 -8.52 1.00 -10.62
CA LEU A 100 -7.72 0.81 -11.83
C LEU A 100 -8.16 -0.42 -12.60
N HIS A 101 -8.33 -1.53 -11.89
CA HIS A 101 -8.76 -2.81 -12.44
C HIS A 101 -9.74 -3.49 -11.49
N ILE A 102 -10.71 -4.20 -12.06
CA ILE A 102 -11.66 -5.03 -11.33
C ILE A 102 -11.95 -6.30 -12.13
N SER A 103 -11.76 -7.44 -11.48
CA SER A 103 -12.15 -8.76 -11.95
C SER A 103 -12.77 -9.55 -10.79
N ASP A 104 -13.21 -10.78 -11.03
CA ASP A 104 -13.87 -11.61 -10.03
C ASP A 104 -13.01 -11.87 -8.79
N ASP A 105 -11.69 -11.90 -8.98
CA ASP A 105 -10.69 -12.28 -7.97
C ASP A 105 -9.66 -11.18 -7.65
N LEU A 106 -9.71 -10.02 -8.35
CA LEU A 106 -8.71 -8.98 -8.23
C LEU A 106 -9.32 -7.59 -8.35
N VAL A 107 -9.08 -6.74 -7.35
CA VAL A 107 -9.40 -5.31 -7.40
C VAL A 107 -8.14 -4.52 -7.10
N ILE A 108 -7.71 -3.68 -8.04
CA ILE A 108 -6.55 -2.79 -7.89
C ILE A 108 -7.06 -1.36 -7.76
N LYS A 109 -6.67 -0.69 -6.69
CA LYS A 109 -7.02 0.72 -6.42
C LYS A 109 -5.77 1.57 -6.30
N ALA A 110 -5.84 2.81 -6.80
CA ALA A 110 -4.88 3.85 -6.47
C ALA A 110 -5.39 4.61 -5.25
N VAL A 111 -4.67 4.53 -4.14
CA VAL A 111 -5.17 5.04 -2.84
C VAL A 111 -4.54 6.35 -2.42
N ARG A 112 -3.30 6.62 -2.84
CA ARG A 112 -2.60 7.84 -2.43
C ARG A 112 -1.52 8.25 -3.43
N LEU A 113 -1.32 9.57 -3.55
CA LEU A 113 -0.16 10.17 -4.20
C LEU A 113 0.69 10.88 -3.15
N SER A 114 1.93 10.44 -2.98
CA SER A 114 2.92 10.99 -2.06
C SER A 114 4.06 11.68 -2.80
N PRO A 115 4.74 12.69 -2.20
CA PRO A 115 4.41 13.32 -0.94
C PRO A 115 3.17 14.22 -1.05
N TYR A 116 2.52 14.49 0.08
CA TYR A 116 1.51 15.53 0.14
C TYR A 116 2.20 16.91 0.07
N PRO A 117 1.64 17.92 -0.64
CA PRO A 117 2.26 19.23 -0.76
C PRO A 117 2.56 19.90 0.58
N GLU A 118 3.70 20.59 0.63
CA GLU A 118 4.10 21.53 1.68
C GLU A 118 4.62 22.82 1.05
N THR A 119 4.46 23.96 1.72
CA THR A 119 4.94 25.25 1.19
C THR A 119 6.46 25.32 1.12
N SER A 120 7.16 24.59 1.99
CA SER A 120 8.62 24.51 2.03
C SER A 120 9.24 23.77 0.85
N THR A 121 8.47 22.91 0.16
CA THR A 121 8.97 22.09 -0.95
C THR A 121 8.46 22.60 -2.29
N ALA A 122 9.36 23.15 -3.10
CA ALA A 122 9.04 23.59 -4.45
C ALA A 122 8.47 22.42 -5.27
N LYS A 123 7.45 22.68 -6.07
CA LYS A 123 6.75 21.68 -6.89
C LYS A 123 7.71 20.87 -7.77
N ASN A 124 8.76 21.51 -8.30
CA ASN A 124 9.74 20.88 -9.21
C ASN A 124 10.70 19.90 -8.51
N ASN A 125 10.75 19.93 -7.18
CA ASN A 125 11.66 19.08 -6.39
C ASN A 125 10.94 17.89 -5.74
N ARG A 126 9.67 17.65 -6.07
CA ARG A 126 8.92 16.54 -5.50
C ARG A 126 9.16 15.28 -6.31
N VAL A 127 9.62 14.24 -5.64
CA VAL A 127 9.65 12.89 -6.19
C VAL A 127 8.35 12.20 -5.79
N TYR A 128 7.53 11.91 -6.78
CA TYR A 128 6.18 11.37 -6.54
C TYR A 128 6.16 9.85 -6.51
N TYR A 129 5.34 9.32 -5.61
CA TYR A 129 5.03 7.90 -5.48
C TYR A 129 3.52 7.71 -5.47
N LEU A 130 3.05 6.77 -6.26
CA LEU A 130 1.66 6.33 -6.31
C LEU A 130 1.51 5.06 -5.49
N GLU A 131 0.66 5.10 -4.48
CA GLU A 131 0.33 3.93 -3.66
C GLU A 131 -0.85 3.18 -4.28
N LEU A 132 -0.63 1.91 -4.58
CA LEU A 132 -1.64 0.96 -5.04
C LEU A 132 -2.03 0.03 -3.90
N GLN A 133 -3.29 -0.35 -3.86
CA GLN A 133 -3.84 -1.36 -2.94
C GLN A 133 -4.55 -2.45 -3.73
N VAL A 134 -4.36 -3.68 -3.28
CA VAL A 134 -4.96 -4.90 -3.84
C VAL A 134 -5.80 -5.59 -2.80
#